data_02d87db3a71bb4a7a86cd9dce7a35496
#
_entry.id   02d87db3a71bb4a7a86cd9dce7a35496
#
_cell.length_a   1.000
_cell.length_b   1.000
_cell.length_c   1.000
_cell.angle_alpha   90.00
_cell.angle_beta   90.00
_cell.angle_gamma   90.00
#
_symmetry.space_group_name_H-M   'P 1'
#
loop_
_entity.id
_entity.type
_entity.pdbx_description
1 polymer ?
#
loop_
_entity_poly.entity_id
_entity_poly.type
_entity_poly.pdbx_seq_one_letter_code
_entity_poly.pdbx_strand_id
1 'polypeptide(L)'
;MKKAVFFDIDGTLWNYQMQIPESAVWAIRKLRENGHYAFICSGRSRSNIQSPKLLGIGFDGVVASCGAHIDFHKEIVYQVLLTEKQVTYALSVLKKYHMPVVLE
;
A
#
# COMPACT_ATOMS: atom_id res chain seq x y z
N MET A 1 -6.89 14.35 20.86
CA MET A 1 -7.69 13.64 19.83
C MET A 1 -6.76 12.80 18.96
N LYS A 2 -7.05 11.51 18.82
CA LYS A 2 -6.32 10.64 17.90
C LYS A 2 -6.69 10.95 16.45
N LYS A 3 -5.70 10.99 15.58
CA LYS A 3 -5.88 11.18 14.14
C LYS A 3 -5.25 10.00 13.40
N ALA A 4 -5.78 9.72 12.23
CA ALA A 4 -5.18 8.80 11.27
C ALA A 4 -4.68 9.61 10.08
N VAL A 5 -3.42 9.44 9.73
CA VAL A 5 -2.79 10.11 8.59
C VAL A 5 -2.42 9.07 7.55
N PHE A 6 -2.84 9.30 6.32
CA PHE A 6 -2.65 8.39 5.19
C PHE A 6 -1.61 8.97 4.25
N PHE A 7 -0.56 8.21 3.98
CA PHE A 7 0.56 8.63 3.15
C PHE A 7 0.59 7.81 1.86
N ASP A 8 0.61 8.48 0.73
CA ASP A 8 0.91 7.86 -0.56
C ASP A 8 2.41 7.51 -0.63
N ILE A 9 2.75 6.56 -1.47
CA ILE A 9 4.13 6.09 -1.61
C ILE A 9 4.85 6.86 -2.71
N ASP A 10 4.47 6.59 -3.95
CA ASP A 10 5.20 7.06 -5.13
C ASP A 10 5.03 8.57 -5.32
N GLY A 11 6.13 9.31 -5.28
CA GLY A 11 6.14 10.76 -5.37
C GLY A 11 5.75 11.48 -4.07
N THR A 12 5.49 10.77 -2.98
CA THR A 12 5.15 11.35 -1.67
C THR A 12 6.16 10.94 -0.61
N LEU A 13 6.20 9.66 -0.25
CA LEU A 13 7.16 9.15 0.75
C LEU A 13 8.54 8.94 0.14
N TRP A 14 8.62 8.55 -1.11
CA TRP A 14 9.89 8.40 -1.81
C TRP A 14 9.86 8.98 -3.22
N ASN A 15 11.08 9.27 -3.74
CA ASN A 15 11.28 9.76 -5.10
C ASN A 15 11.43 8.60 -6.09
N TYR A 16 11.74 8.91 -7.36
CA TYR A 16 11.93 7.90 -8.40
C TYR A 16 13.09 6.93 -8.14
N GLN A 17 14.06 7.31 -7.30
CA GLN A 17 15.14 6.44 -6.87
C GLN A 17 14.79 5.64 -5.61
N MET A 18 13.55 5.66 -5.17
CA MET A 18 13.07 5.01 -3.95
C MET A 18 13.81 5.48 -2.69
N GLN A 19 14.18 6.75 -2.66
CA GLN A 19 14.85 7.38 -1.52
C GLN A 19 13.82 8.07 -0.63
N ILE A 20 13.86 7.77 0.65
CA ILE A 20 12.96 8.35 1.66
C ILE A 20 13.77 9.34 2.49
N PRO A 21 13.36 10.62 2.57
CA PRO A 21 14.04 11.58 3.41
C PRO A 21 14.02 11.16 4.88
N GLU A 22 15.13 11.38 5.58
CA GLU A 22 15.20 11.11 7.02
C GLU A 22 14.17 11.92 7.82
N SER A 23 13.87 13.13 7.37
CA SER A 23 12.84 13.98 7.97
C SER A 23 11.46 13.35 7.91
N ALA A 24 11.12 12.64 6.81
CA ALA A 24 9.84 11.93 6.68
C ALA A 24 9.78 10.75 7.66
N VAL A 25 10.86 9.99 7.77
CA VAL A 25 10.95 8.87 8.74
C VAL A 25 10.75 9.38 10.16
N TRP A 26 11.46 10.45 10.51
CA TRP A 26 11.37 11.06 11.83
C TRP A 26 9.95 11.56 12.12
N ALA A 27 9.36 12.27 11.16
CA ALA A 27 8.01 12.84 11.33
C ALA A 27 6.94 11.76 11.52
N ILE A 28 7.00 10.67 10.76
CA ILE A 28 6.04 9.57 10.87
C ILE A 28 6.18 8.87 12.24
N ARG A 29 7.41 8.61 12.66
CA ARG A 29 7.66 8.03 13.98
C ARG A 29 7.16 8.92 15.10
N LYS A 30 7.41 10.23 14.98
CA LYS A 30 6.94 11.22 15.96
C LYS A 30 5.42 11.31 16.01
N LEU A 31 4.77 11.24 14.85
CA LEU A 31 3.31 11.20 14.74
C LEU A 31 2.75 10.03 15.57
N ARG A 32 3.33 8.85 15.42
CA ARG A 32 2.89 7.66 16.15
C ARG A 32 3.21 7.73 17.65
N GLU A 33 4.38 8.24 18.02
CA GLU A 33 4.74 8.49 19.43
C GLU A 33 3.73 9.41 20.13
N ASN A 34 3.18 10.37 19.37
CA ASN A 34 2.16 11.29 19.89
C ASN A 34 0.75 10.68 19.95
N GLY A 35 0.62 9.37 19.69
CA GLY A 35 -0.63 8.64 19.82
C GLY A 35 -1.53 8.64 18.61
N HIS A 36 -1.04 9.09 17.48
CA HIS A 36 -1.78 9.07 16.20
C HIS A 36 -1.44 7.81 15.39
N TYR A 37 -2.24 7.55 14.37
CA TYR A 37 -2.03 6.43 13.45
C TYR A 37 -1.44 6.89 12.14
N ALA A 38 -0.49 6.13 11.61
CA ALA A 38 0.10 6.35 10.29
C ALA A 38 -0.21 5.15 9.39
N PHE A 39 -0.79 5.42 8.22
CA PHE A 39 -1.13 4.41 7.22
C PHE A 39 -0.43 4.70 5.90
N ILE A 40 0.00 3.65 5.22
CA ILE A 40 0.29 3.72 3.79
C ILE A 40 -1.05 3.67 3.05
N CYS A 41 -1.20 4.49 2.01
CA CYS A 41 -2.39 4.49 1.15
C CYS A 41 -1.93 4.57 -0.31
N SER A 42 -2.09 3.48 -1.05
CA SER A 42 -1.49 3.33 -2.38
C SER A 42 -2.40 2.57 -3.34
N GLY A 43 -2.23 2.87 -4.64
CA GLY A 43 -2.80 2.04 -5.70
C GLY A 43 -2.07 0.71 -5.89
N ARG A 44 -0.86 0.57 -5.34
CA ARG A 44 -0.14 -0.70 -5.39
C ARG A 44 -0.91 -1.78 -4.66
N SER A 45 -0.85 -3.01 -5.18
CA SER A 45 -1.33 -4.16 -4.42
C SER A 45 -0.51 -4.36 -3.15
N ARG A 46 -1.07 -5.08 -2.18
CA ARG A 46 -0.36 -5.35 -0.92
C ARG A 46 0.94 -6.12 -1.14
N SER A 47 0.94 -7.08 -2.07
CA SER A 47 2.14 -7.85 -2.42
C SER A 47 3.24 -7.01 -3.07
N ASN A 48 2.89 -5.87 -3.65
CA ASN A 48 3.83 -4.93 -4.27
C ASN A 48 4.30 -3.81 -3.30
N ILE A 49 3.98 -3.93 -2.03
CA ILE A 49 4.42 -3.04 -0.96
C ILE A 49 5.29 -3.85 0.00
N GLN A 50 6.56 -4.03 -0.37
CA GLN A 50 7.47 -4.93 0.34
C GLN A 50 8.81 -4.31 0.72
N SER A 51 9.06 -3.06 0.37
CA SER A 51 10.34 -2.43 0.67
C SER A 51 10.63 -2.41 2.18
N PRO A 52 11.75 -3.01 2.63
CA PRO A 52 12.13 -2.97 4.03
C PRO A 52 12.37 -1.54 4.54
N LYS A 53 12.86 -0.66 3.68
CA LYS A 53 13.08 0.75 4.04
C LYS A 53 11.76 1.45 4.33
N LEU A 54 10.75 1.21 3.49
CA LEU A 54 9.42 1.79 3.64
C LEU A 54 8.70 1.21 4.85
N LEU A 55 8.57 -0.10 4.91
CA LEU A 55 7.87 -0.79 6.00
C LEU A 55 8.59 -0.64 7.34
N GLY A 56 9.91 -0.51 7.33
CA GLY A 56 10.73 -0.32 8.53
C GLY A 56 10.53 1.05 9.21
N ILE A 57 9.92 2.02 8.55
CA ILE A 57 9.53 3.28 9.21
C ILE A 57 8.58 2.97 10.37
N GLY A 58 7.66 2.02 10.17
CA GLY A 58 6.66 1.62 11.13
C GLY A 58 5.32 2.29 10.86
N PHE A 59 4.40 1.55 10.25
CA PHE A 59 3.04 2.00 10.00
C PHE A 59 2.06 1.14 10.79
N ASP A 60 0.93 1.72 11.12
CA ASP A 60 -0.14 0.99 11.80
C ASP A 60 -0.92 0.10 10.84
N GLY A 61 -0.98 0.47 9.57
CA GLY A 61 -1.66 -0.32 8.57
C GLY A 61 -1.40 0.15 7.15
N VAL A 62 -1.98 -0.56 6.21
CA VAL A 62 -1.84 -0.32 4.78
C VAL A 62 -3.20 -0.35 4.12
N VAL A 63 -3.50 0.68 3.34
CA VAL A 63 -4.62 0.71 2.40
C VAL A 63 -4.01 0.50 1.01
N ALA A 64 -4.17 -0.69 0.46
CA ALA A 64 -3.59 -1.09 -0.81
C ALA A 64 -4.66 -1.28 -1.89
N SER A 65 -4.24 -1.43 -3.13
CA SER A 65 -5.12 -1.69 -4.28
C SER A 65 -6.27 -0.69 -4.35
N CYS A 66 -5.97 0.60 -4.17
CA CYS A 66 -6.98 1.67 -4.17
C CYS A 66 -8.13 1.44 -3.17
N GLY A 67 -7.86 0.80 -2.04
CA GLY A 67 -8.84 0.53 -0.99
C GLY A 67 -9.47 -0.86 -1.04
N ALA A 68 -9.13 -1.70 -2.00
CA ALA A 68 -9.63 -3.07 -2.08
C ALA A 68 -8.98 -4.01 -1.07
N HIS A 69 -7.87 -3.60 -0.46
CA HIS A 69 -7.20 -4.33 0.61
C HIS A 69 -6.80 -3.37 1.72
N ILE A 70 -7.24 -3.64 2.93
CA ILE A 70 -6.88 -2.84 4.11
C ILE A 70 -6.40 -3.79 5.20
N ASP A 71 -5.19 -3.57 5.70
CA ASP A 71 -4.74 -4.21 6.92
C ASP A 71 -4.50 -3.18 8.03
N PHE A 72 -4.62 -3.63 9.26
CA PHE A 72 -4.39 -2.84 10.46
C PHE A 72 -3.75 -3.73 11.52
N HIS A 73 -2.59 -3.31 12.02
CA HIS A 73 -1.79 -4.09 12.96
C HIS A 73 -1.59 -5.54 12.51
N LYS A 74 -1.24 -5.69 11.21
CA LYS A 74 -0.95 -6.98 10.54
C LYS A 74 -2.16 -7.90 10.34
N GLU A 75 -3.36 -7.43 10.62
CA GLU A 75 -4.59 -8.18 10.33
C GLU A 75 -5.34 -7.55 9.16
N ILE A 76 -5.84 -8.39 8.26
CA ILE A 76 -6.68 -7.92 7.16
C ILE A 76 -8.06 -7.58 7.73
N VAL A 77 -8.45 -6.30 7.64
CA VAL A 77 -9.74 -5.81 8.14
C VAL A 77 -10.75 -5.61 7.02
N TYR A 78 -10.31 -5.53 5.78
CA TYR A 78 -11.18 -5.41 4.61
C TYR A 78 -10.45 -5.93 3.38
N GLN A 79 -11.14 -6.72 2.57
CA GLN A 79 -10.58 -7.23 1.32
C GLN A 79 -11.67 -7.54 0.32
N VAL A 80 -11.50 -7.06 -0.89
CA VAL A 80 -12.34 -7.40 -2.04
C VAL A 80 -11.48 -8.14 -3.05
N LEU A 81 -11.89 -9.36 -3.39
CA LEU A 81 -11.20 -10.20 -4.37
C LEU A 81 -12.05 -10.32 -5.63
N LEU A 82 -11.39 -10.41 -6.77
CA LEU A 82 -12.05 -10.77 -8.00
C LEU A 82 -12.50 -12.24 -7.93
N THR A 83 -13.64 -12.53 -8.52
CA THR A 83 -14.11 -13.91 -8.67
C THR A 83 -13.27 -14.62 -9.72
N GLU A 84 -13.25 -15.96 -9.67
CA GLU A 84 -12.58 -16.77 -10.67
C GLU A 84 -13.04 -16.43 -12.09
N LYS A 85 -14.35 -16.23 -12.28
CA LYS A 85 -14.94 -15.83 -13.55
C LYS A 85 -14.41 -14.49 -14.04
N GLN A 86 -14.30 -13.50 -13.16
CA GLN A 86 -13.75 -12.18 -13.50
C GLN A 86 -12.28 -12.27 -13.89
N VAL A 87 -11.49 -13.02 -13.15
CA VAL A 87 -10.06 -13.22 -13.44
C VAL A 87 -9.89 -13.93 -14.78
N THR A 88 -10.64 -15.00 -15.04
CA THR A 88 -10.58 -15.75 -16.29
C THR A 88 -10.93 -14.86 -17.48
N TYR A 89 -11.98 -14.07 -17.35
CA TYR A 89 -12.36 -13.12 -18.40
C TYR A 89 -11.27 -12.06 -18.65
N ALA A 90 -10.78 -11.44 -17.60
CA ALA A 90 -9.74 -10.43 -17.72
C ALA A 90 -8.46 -10.99 -18.38
N LEU A 91 -8.03 -12.18 -17.98
CA LEU A 91 -6.87 -12.84 -18.58
C LEU A 91 -7.08 -13.13 -20.05
N SER A 92 -8.27 -13.54 -20.46
CA SER A 92 -8.58 -13.79 -21.88
C SER A 92 -8.46 -12.52 -22.73
N VAL A 93 -8.92 -11.39 -22.21
CA VAL A 93 -8.81 -10.08 -22.89
C VAL A 93 -7.35 -9.63 -22.98
N LEU A 94 -6.63 -9.71 -21.86
CA LEU A 94 -5.22 -9.30 -21.82
C LEU A 94 -4.35 -10.15 -22.76
N LYS A 95 -4.60 -11.45 -22.81
CA LYS A 95 -3.92 -12.36 -23.74
C LYS A 95 -4.21 -12.01 -25.20
N LYS A 96 -5.46 -11.69 -25.51
CA LYS A 96 -5.86 -11.29 -26.87
C LYS A 96 -5.08 -10.07 -27.36
N TYR A 97 -4.82 -9.11 -26.49
CA TYR A 97 -4.10 -7.88 -26.81
C TYR A 97 -2.60 -7.93 -26.48
N HIS A 98 -2.07 -9.11 -26.15
CA HIS A 98 -0.65 -9.30 -25.81
C HIS A 98 -0.16 -8.38 -24.70
N MET A 99 -1.01 -8.12 -23.71
CA MET A 99 -0.68 -7.27 -22.56
C MET A 99 -0.08 -8.10 -21.43
N PRO A 100 1.04 -7.64 -20.83
CA PRO A 100 1.58 -8.31 -19.65
C PRO A 100 0.64 -8.14 -18.47
N VAL A 101 0.62 -9.15 -17.60
CA VAL A 101 -0.22 -9.14 -16.39
C VAL A 101 0.52 -9.76 -15.23
N VAL A 102 0.27 -9.23 -14.05
CA VAL A 102 0.73 -9.79 -12.77
C VAL A 102 -0.51 -10.16 -11.97
N LEU A 103 -0.57 -11.40 -11.51
CA LEU A 103 -1.62 -11.88 -10.62
C LEU A 103 -1.16 -11.73 -9.17
N GLU A 104 -2.02 -11.18 -8.33
CA GLU A 104 -1.73 -10.91 -6.93
C GLU A 104 -2.87 -11.34 -6.02
#